data_7b13d13fa419534aeb9fa28849cf6c2b
#
_entry.id   7b13d13fa419534aeb9fa28849cf6c2b
#
_cell.length_a   1.000
_cell.length_b   1.000
_cell.length_c   1.000
_cell.angle_alpha   90.00
_cell.angle_beta   90.00
_cell.angle_gamma   90.00
#
_symmetry.space_group_name_H-M   'P 1'
#
loop_
_entity.id
_entity.type
_entity.pdbx_description
1 polymer ?
#
loop_
_entity_poly.entity_id
_entity_poly.type
_entity_poly.pdbx_seq_one_letter_code
_entity_poly.pdbx_strand_id
1 'polypeptide(L)'
;MYSLSDFDFELPPERIAQLPLPDRSASRLLQLDGDQITDRHFADIVDQLQAGDLLVMNNTRVLKARFFGVKETGGQVEVLVERVLDNRTVLAQVRASKSPKPGNRIRLADAFDVTTGERAGEFFTLHFEGDVFELIEAHGRLPLPPYIEHTADEFDEQRYQTVYSKEPGAVAAPTAGLHFDQPLLDKLAAKGVNFAYVTLHVGAGTFQPVRVEDLSEHKMHTEWYTIAQETVDAVRAAKAAGRDVVAVGTTSLRALESASQSGELVAGSADTALFITPGYTFKTVSRLVTNFHLPKSTLLMLVSAFAGYAPIRKAYAHAIANEYRFFSYGDAMLLTTQSR
;
A
#
# COMPACT_ATOMS: atom_id res chain seq x y z
N MET A 1 -20.04 -17.56 -7.66
CA MET A 1 -18.91 -17.31 -6.73
C MET A 1 -17.72 -16.97 -7.62
N TYR A 2 -16.94 -15.96 -7.29
CA TYR A 2 -15.77 -15.58 -8.12
C TYR A 2 -14.57 -16.47 -7.79
N SER A 3 -13.76 -16.76 -8.81
CA SER A 3 -12.50 -17.48 -8.73
C SER A 3 -11.32 -16.53 -9.08
N LEU A 4 -10.08 -16.97 -8.88
CA LEU A 4 -8.89 -16.18 -9.22
C LEU A 4 -8.87 -15.83 -10.71
N SER A 5 -9.26 -16.76 -11.58
CA SER A 5 -9.28 -16.56 -13.04
C SER A 5 -10.26 -15.49 -13.50
N ASP A 6 -11.33 -15.19 -12.74
CA ASP A 6 -12.25 -14.08 -13.05
C ASP A 6 -11.56 -12.71 -12.98
N PHE A 7 -10.47 -12.59 -12.20
CA PHE A 7 -9.69 -11.36 -12.04
C PHE A 7 -8.44 -11.34 -12.93
N ASP A 8 -8.40 -12.17 -13.96
CA ASP A 8 -7.34 -12.15 -14.95
C ASP A 8 -7.65 -11.18 -16.09
N PHE A 9 -6.60 -10.56 -16.61
CA PHE A 9 -6.63 -9.76 -17.81
C PHE A 9 -5.24 -9.65 -18.41
N GLU A 10 -5.15 -9.43 -19.72
CA GLU A 10 -3.88 -9.23 -20.40
C GLU A 10 -3.37 -7.81 -20.13
N LEU A 11 -2.22 -7.70 -19.47
CA LEU A 11 -1.53 -6.44 -19.21
C LEU A 11 -0.23 -6.43 -20.00
N PRO A 12 -0.10 -5.54 -21.01
CA PRO A 12 1.15 -5.38 -21.73
C PRO A 12 2.27 -4.94 -20.77
N PRO A 13 3.44 -5.59 -20.76
CA PRO A 13 4.51 -5.28 -19.80
C PRO A 13 4.98 -3.83 -19.86
N GLU A 14 4.94 -3.20 -21.03
CA GLU A 14 5.29 -1.79 -21.23
C GLU A 14 4.36 -0.81 -20.53
N ARG A 15 3.17 -1.25 -20.07
CA ARG A 15 2.26 -0.44 -19.27
C ARG A 15 2.64 -0.38 -17.79
N ILE A 16 3.51 -1.27 -17.33
CA ILE A 16 4.01 -1.24 -15.94
C ILE A 16 5.06 -0.13 -15.82
N ALA A 17 4.72 0.93 -15.11
CA ALA A 17 5.58 2.09 -14.96
C ALA A 17 6.84 1.74 -14.16
N GLN A 18 8.00 1.92 -14.78
CA GLN A 18 9.32 1.67 -14.18
C GLN A 18 9.85 2.89 -13.42
N LEU A 19 9.45 4.09 -13.81
CA LEU A 19 9.89 5.35 -13.20
C LEU A 19 8.68 6.24 -12.90
N PRO A 20 8.72 7.01 -11.80
CA PRO A 20 7.69 8.00 -11.54
C PRO A 20 7.81 9.18 -12.52
N LEU A 21 6.69 9.89 -12.74
CA LEU A 21 6.73 11.16 -13.46
C LEU A 21 7.52 12.21 -12.66
N PRO A 22 8.15 13.22 -13.30
CA PRO A 22 8.85 14.29 -12.59
C PRO A 22 7.97 14.97 -11.54
N ASP A 23 6.75 15.35 -11.92
CA ASP A 23 5.77 15.96 -11.03
C ASP A 23 4.78 14.92 -10.54
N ARG A 24 4.50 14.89 -9.22
CA ARG A 24 3.60 13.90 -8.60
C ARG A 24 2.17 14.01 -9.14
N SER A 25 1.63 15.21 -9.23
CA SER A 25 0.27 15.49 -9.66
C SER A 25 0.05 15.49 -11.18
N ALA A 26 1.13 15.24 -11.98
CA ALA A 26 1.05 15.15 -13.44
C ALA A 26 0.50 13.82 -13.96
N SER A 27 0.32 12.81 -13.12
CA SER A 27 -0.28 11.53 -13.51
C SER A 27 -1.70 11.70 -14.02
N ARG A 28 -2.15 10.75 -14.82
CA ARG A 28 -3.55 10.69 -15.27
C ARG A 28 -4.44 10.16 -14.15
N LEU A 29 -5.71 10.54 -14.20
CA LEU A 29 -6.75 10.09 -13.29
C LEU A 29 -7.93 9.55 -14.10
N LEU A 30 -8.23 8.26 -13.97
CA LEU A 30 -9.45 7.67 -14.48
C LEU A 30 -10.53 7.76 -13.40
N GLN A 31 -11.55 8.57 -13.64
CA GLN A 31 -12.73 8.62 -12.77
C GLN A 31 -13.76 7.60 -13.21
N LEU A 32 -14.22 6.77 -12.27
CA LEU A 32 -15.28 5.79 -12.48
C LEU A 32 -16.42 6.06 -11.48
N ASP A 33 -17.57 6.44 -12.01
CA ASP A 33 -18.80 6.68 -11.24
C ASP A 33 -19.94 5.85 -11.84
N GLY A 34 -20.31 4.77 -11.16
CA GLY A 34 -21.15 3.73 -11.74
C GLY A 34 -20.50 3.14 -12.99
N ASP A 35 -21.17 3.25 -14.15
CA ASP A 35 -20.64 2.81 -15.45
C ASP A 35 -19.95 3.91 -16.26
N GLN A 36 -19.94 5.14 -15.75
CA GLN A 36 -19.38 6.29 -16.45
C GLN A 36 -17.86 6.39 -16.19
N ILE A 37 -17.09 6.37 -17.28
CA ILE A 37 -15.62 6.57 -17.27
C ILE A 37 -15.35 7.98 -17.77
N THR A 38 -14.49 8.71 -17.07
CA THR A 38 -14.01 10.04 -17.47
C THR A 38 -12.50 10.11 -17.30
N ASP A 39 -11.78 10.47 -18.38
CA ASP A 39 -10.34 10.69 -18.34
C ASP A 39 -10.03 12.10 -17.84
N ARG A 40 -9.08 12.21 -16.90
CA ARG A 40 -8.64 13.45 -16.26
C ARG A 40 -7.13 13.42 -15.99
N HIS A 41 -6.59 14.51 -15.48
CA HIS A 41 -5.29 14.54 -14.80
C HIS A 41 -5.50 14.50 -13.29
N PHE A 42 -4.50 14.02 -12.54
CA PHE A 42 -4.62 13.89 -11.10
C PHE A 42 -4.83 15.25 -10.40
N ALA A 43 -4.22 16.31 -10.93
CA ALA A 43 -4.44 17.67 -10.45
C ALA A 43 -5.93 18.11 -10.46
N ASP A 44 -6.75 17.53 -11.34
CA ASP A 44 -8.19 17.83 -11.44
C ASP A 44 -8.99 17.24 -10.27
N ILE A 45 -8.37 16.47 -9.38
CA ILE A 45 -9.03 15.94 -8.16
C ILE A 45 -9.60 17.08 -7.30
N VAL A 46 -8.99 18.27 -7.37
CA VAL A 46 -9.51 19.47 -6.69
C VAL A 46 -10.95 19.74 -7.10
N ASP A 47 -11.30 19.55 -8.38
CA ASP A 47 -12.63 19.80 -8.88
C ASP A 47 -13.62 18.65 -8.59
N GLN A 48 -13.09 17.49 -8.24
CA GLN A 48 -13.90 16.28 -7.93
C GLN A 48 -14.29 16.18 -6.46
N LEU A 49 -13.68 16.97 -5.58
CA LEU A 49 -13.97 17.01 -4.15
C LEU A 49 -14.66 18.33 -3.78
N GLN A 50 -15.48 18.29 -2.74
CA GLN A 50 -16.24 19.43 -2.23
C GLN A 50 -15.76 19.86 -0.85
N ALA A 51 -16.04 21.09 -0.47
CA ALA A 51 -15.81 21.55 0.89
C ALA A 51 -16.56 20.65 1.89
N GLY A 52 -15.86 20.23 2.93
CA GLY A 52 -16.38 19.30 3.94
C GLY A 52 -16.11 17.82 3.64
N ASP A 53 -15.74 17.43 2.41
CA ASP A 53 -15.28 16.06 2.14
C ASP A 53 -14.02 15.77 2.97
N LEU A 54 -13.83 14.51 3.33
CA LEU A 54 -12.70 14.06 4.15
C LEU A 54 -11.80 13.13 3.35
N LEU A 55 -10.54 13.54 3.12
CA LEU A 55 -9.48 12.66 2.63
C LEU A 55 -8.83 11.93 3.82
N VAL A 56 -8.87 10.59 3.81
CA VAL A 56 -8.18 9.76 4.79
C VAL A 56 -6.96 9.13 4.15
N MET A 57 -5.78 9.46 4.66
CA MET A 57 -4.48 9.13 4.10
C MET A 57 -3.69 8.21 5.02
N ASN A 58 -2.88 7.32 4.45
CA ASN A 58 -1.96 6.49 5.22
C ASN A 58 -0.62 7.22 5.39
N ASN A 59 -0.29 7.62 6.62
CA ASN A 59 0.91 8.39 6.95
C ASN A 59 2.15 7.51 7.26
N THR A 60 2.09 6.22 6.94
CA THR A 60 3.24 5.34 7.12
C THR A 60 4.45 5.82 6.31
N ARG A 61 5.65 5.65 6.87
CA ARG A 61 6.94 5.92 6.22
C ARG A 61 7.64 4.63 5.88
N VAL A 62 8.09 4.51 4.63
CA VAL A 62 8.84 3.34 4.16
C VAL A 62 10.24 3.35 4.76
N LEU A 63 10.66 2.20 5.28
CA LEU A 63 12.00 1.95 5.79
C LEU A 63 12.95 1.53 4.67
N LYS A 64 14.24 1.80 4.80
CA LYS A 64 15.31 1.22 3.98
C LYS A 64 15.54 -0.24 4.36
N ALA A 65 14.50 -1.04 4.24
CA ALA A 65 14.35 -2.34 4.87
C ALA A 65 15.13 -3.48 4.19
N ARG A 66 15.85 -3.22 3.08
CA ARG A 66 16.60 -4.23 2.33
C ARG A 66 18.08 -4.15 2.62
N PHE A 67 18.68 -5.32 2.91
CA PHE A 67 20.10 -5.47 3.16
C PHE A 67 20.68 -6.59 2.33
N PHE A 68 21.94 -6.43 1.93
CA PHE A 68 22.77 -7.50 1.39
C PHE A 68 23.89 -7.81 2.39
N GLY A 69 24.32 -9.06 2.45
CA GLY A 69 25.34 -9.46 3.40
C GLY A 69 25.87 -10.87 3.16
N VAL A 70 26.63 -11.35 4.11
CA VAL A 70 27.29 -12.66 4.05
C VAL A 70 27.10 -13.42 5.35
N LYS A 71 26.93 -14.73 5.25
CA LYS A 71 26.98 -15.65 6.40
C LYS A 71 28.42 -15.87 6.83
N GLU A 72 28.64 -16.32 8.05
CA GLU A 72 30.00 -16.77 8.54
C GLU A 72 30.66 -17.78 7.60
N THR A 73 29.86 -18.57 6.88
CA THR A 73 30.34 -19.54 5.89
C THR A 73 30.67 -18.94 4.52
N GLY A 74 30.61 -17.60 4.37
CA GLY A 74 30.87 -16.88 3.13
C GLY A 74 29.70 -16.84 2.12
N GLY A 75 28.57 -17.49 2.44
CA GLY A 75 27.41 -17.50 1.54
C GLY A 75 26.70 -16.15 1.53
N GLN A 76 26.37 -15.64 0.33
CA GLN A 76 25.62 -14.40 0.17
C GLN A 76 24.19 -14.52 0.69
N VAL A 77 23.68 -13.44 1.26
CA VAL A 77 22.31 -13.32 1.73
C VAL A 77 21.70 -11.98 1.31
N GLU A 78 20.40 -12.01 1.07
CA GLU A 78 19.54 -10.83 1.01
C GLU A 78 18.55 -10.90 2.16
N VAL A 79 18.44 -9.82 2.91
CA VAL A 79 17.50 -9.67 4.02
C VAL A 79 16.52 -8.56 3.67
N LEU A 80 15.22 -8.85 3.78
CA LEU A 80 14.16 -7.88 3.70
C LEU A 80 13.40 -7.88 5.02
N VAL A 81 13.55 -6.79 5.79
CA VAL A 81 12.81 -6.61 7.04
C VAL A 81 11.32 -6.53 6.72
N GLU A 82 10.51 -7.38 7.35
CA GLU A 82 9.05 -7.39 7.21
C GLU A 82 8.37 -6.52 8.26
N ARG A 83 8.84 -6.65 9.51
CA ARG A 83 8.28 -5.93 10.67
C ARG A 83 9.34 -5.73 11.74
N VAL A 84 9.40 -4.54 12.29
CA VAL A 84 10.16 -4.24 13.51
C VAL A 84 9.32 -4.65 14.72
N LEU A 85 9.85 -5.55 15.56
CA LEU A 85 9.17 -6.06 16.75
C LEU A 85 9.51 -5.21 17.98
N ASP A 86 10.77 -4.82 18.09
CA ASP A 86 11.29 -3.93 19.12
C ASP A 86 12.57 -3.24 18.60
N ASN A 87 13.26 -2.48 19.44
CA ASN A 87 14.44 -1.70 19.03
C ASN A 87 15.67 -2.55 18.62
N ARG A 88 15.61 -3.89 18.78
CA ARG A 88 16.70 -4.81 18.43
C ARG A 88 16.25 -6.04 17.67
N THR A 89 14.96 -6.22 17.46
CA THR A 89 14.41 -7.45 16.91
C THR A 89 13.49 -7.15 15.73
N VAL A 90 13.68 -7.89 14.65
CA VAL A 90 12.82 -7.80 13.46
C VAL A 90 12.34 -9.18 13.01
N LEU A 91 11.21 -9.21 12.32
CA LEU A 91 10.86 -10.29 11.40
C LEU A 91 11.36 -9.92 10.00
N ALA A 92 12.00 -10.86 9.31
CA ALA A 92 12.57 -10.62 7.99
C ALA A 92 12.48 -11.85 7.09
N GLN A 93 12.34 -11.62 5.79
CA GLN A 93 12.63 -12.62 4.78
C GLN A 93 14.13 -12.70 4.60
N VAL A 94 14.66 -13.92 4.53
CA VAL A 94 16.09 -14.16 4.28
C VAL A 94 16.25 -15.07 3.07
N ARG A 95 16.78 -14.52 1.99
CA ARG A 95 17.14 -15.27 0.79
C ARG A 95 18.59 -15.65 0.83
N ALA A 96 18.87 -16.94 0.75
CA ALA A 96 20.19 -17.52 0.70
C ALA A 96 20.15 -18.87 0.02
N SER A 97 21.26 -19.33 -0.55
CA SER A 97 21.38 -20.67 -1.16
C SER A 97 21.05 -21.81 -0.19
N LYS A 98 21.39 -21.63 1.08
CA LYS A 98 20.98 -22.47 2.21
C LYS A 98 20.43 -21.56 3.30
N SER A 99 19.22 -21.82 3.77
CA SER A 99 18.61 -21.07 4.87
C SER A 99 19.49 -21.05 6.11
N PRO A 100 19.66 -19.91 6.79
CA PRO A 100 20.38 -19.87 8.06
C PRO A 100 19.61 -20.66 9.13
N LYS A 101 20.35 -21.16 10.12
CA LYS A 101 19.78 -21.82 11.30
C LYS A 101 19.74 -20.82 12.46
N PRO A 102 18.85 -21.03 13.46
CA PRO A 102 18.91 -20.25 14.70
C PRO A 102 20.32 -20.22 15.29
N GLY A 103 20.76 -19.05 15.75
CA GLY A 103 22.09 -18.80 16.27
C GLY A 103 23.18 -18.48 15.23
N ASN A 104 22.89 -18.60 13.92
CA ASN A 104 23.87 -18.20 12.91
C ASN A 104 24.01 -16.67 12.86
N ARG A 105 25.23 -16.21 12.68
CA ARG A 105 25.53 -14.79 12.45
C ARG A 105 25.54 -14.47 10.96
N ILE A 106 25.07 -13.28 10.65
CA ILE A 106 25.06 -12.72 9.31
C ILE A 106 25.63 -11.30 9.39
N ARG A 107 26.68 -11.02 8.61
CA ARG A 107 27.23 -9.68 8.45
C ARG A 107 26.41 -8.94 7.39
N LEU A 108 25.74 -7.86 7.77
CA LEU A 108 24.92 -7.05 6.87
C LEU A 108 25.64 -5.76 6.49
N ALA A 109 25.53 -5.38 5.20
CA ALA A 109 26.08 -4.15 4.61
C ALA A 109 27.59 -3.95 4.88
N ASP A 110 28.32 -5.02 5.20
CA ASP A 110 29.70 -5.00 5.69
C ASP A 110 29.91 -4.14 6.96
N ALA A 111 28.84 -3.75 7.64
CA ALA A 111 28.82 -2.76 8.71
C ALA A 111 28.50 -3.35 10.08
N PHE A 112 27.55 -4.25 10.21
CA PHE A 112 27.07 -4.78 11.49
C PHE A 112 26.64 -6.24 11.39
N ASP A 113 26.56 -6.92 12.52
CA ASP A 113 26.12 -8.30 12.61
C ASP A 113 24.70 -8.41 13.13
N VAL A 114 23.99 -9.44 12.65
CA VAL A 114 22.71 -9.89 13.20
C VAL A 114 22.78 -11.38 13.50
N THR A 115 22.05 -11.80 14.54
CA THR A 115 21.91 -13.22 14.87
C THR A 115 20.54 -13.71 14.47
N THR A 116 20.47 -14.85 13.76
CA THR A 116 19.20 -15.48 13.40
C THR A 116 18.57 -16.14 14.61
N GLY A 117 17.32 -15.85 14.87
CA GLY A 117 16.48 -16.51 15.85
C GLY A 117 15.59 -17.59 15.21
N GLU A 118 14.46 -17.85 15.85
CA GLU A 118 13.52 -18.85 15.39
C GLU A 118 12.81 -18.44 14.08
N ARG A 119 12.37 -19.44 13.34
CA ARG A 119 11.62 -19.24 12.11
C ARG A 119 10.12 -19.18 12.42
N ALA A 120 9.45 -18.13 11.96
CA ALA A 120 8.01 -17.94 12.03
C ALA A 120 7.40 -18.01 10.62
N GLY A 121 6.96 -19.21 10.20
CA GLY A 121 6.46 -19.43 8.84
C GLY A 121 7.57 -19.23 7.78
N GLU A 122 7.38 -18.26 6.90
CA GLU A 122 8.38 -17.87 5.89
C GLU A 122 9.41 -16.84 6.38
N PHE A 123 9.17 -16.24 7.55
CA PHE A 123 10.02 -15.22 8.14
C PHE A 123 11.01 -15.81 9.15
N PHE A 124 12.12 -15.08 9.36
CA PHE A 124 13.09 -15.32 10.40
C PHE A 124 13.05 -14.18 11.40
N THR A 125 13.16 -14.50 12.68
CA THR A 125 13.52 -13.50 13.68
C THR A 125 15.00 -13.17 13.54
N LEU A 126 15.34 -11.88 13.44
CA LEU A 126 16.73 -11.42 13.43
C LEU A 126 16.95 -10.47 14.60
N HIS A 127 18.04 -10.71 15.36
CA HIS A 127 18.47 -9.88 16.48
C HIS A 127 19.65 -9.02 16.04
N PHE A 128 19.48 -7.71 16.12
CA PHE A 128 20.45 -6.69 15.74
C PHE A 128 21.34 -6.34 16.93
N GLU A 129 22.62 -6.07 16.70
CA GLU A 129 23.56 -5.65 17.76
C GLU A 129 23.35 -4.20 18.21
N GLY A 130 22.62 -3.38 17.44
CA GLY A 130 22.31 -1.98 17.72
C GLY A 130 20.81 -1.67 17.59
N ASP A 131 20.47 -0.39 17.62
CA ASP A 131 19.10 0.08 17.37
C ASP A 131 18.72 -0.18 15.91
N VAL A 132 17.59 -0.85 15.73
CA VAL A 132 17.11 -1.31 14.41
C VAL A 132 16.87 -0.13 13.48
N PHE A 133 16.24 0.95 13.96
CA PHE A 133 15.91 2.10 13.11
C PHE A 133 17.16 2.88 12.69
N GLU A 134 18.14 3.03 13.59
CA GLU A 134 19.40 3.67 13.27
C GLU A 134 20.19 2.87 12.21
N LEU A 135 20.27 1.53 12.37
CA LEU A 135 20.96 0.66 11.44
C LEU A 135 20.28 0.56 10.08
N ILE A 136 18.94 0.55 10.06
CA ILE A 136 18.14 0.59 8.82
C ILE A 136 18.41 1.90 8.07
N GLU A 137 18.36 3.05 8.74
CA GLU A 137 18.55 4.34 8.07
C GLU A 137 19.98 4.51 7.56
N ALA A 138 20.99 4.06 8.35
CA ALA A 138 22.40 4.24 7.99
C ALA A 138 22.89 3.28 6.90
N HIS A 139 22.39 2.05 6.84
CA HIS A 139 22.97 0.97 6.05
C HIS A 139 21.99 0.24 5.14
N GLY A 140 20.68 0.45 5.31
CA GLY A 140 19.66 -0.18 4.51
C GLY A 140 19.51 0.45 3.14
N ARG A 141 18.76 -0.25 2.27
CA ARG A 141 18.35 0.22 0.96
C ARG A 141 16.84 0.22 0.85
N LEU A 142 16.30 1.13 0.06
CA LEU A 142 14.88 1.18 -0.23
C LEU A 142 14.43 -0.11 -0.93
N PRO A 143 13.40 -0.81 -0.40
CA PRO A 143 12.89 -2.04 -1.02
C PRO A 143 11.87 -1.71 -2.11
N LEU A 144 12.33 -1.40 -3.33
CA LEU A 144 11.41 -1.26 -4.46
C LEU A 144 10.68 -2.60 -4.72
N PRO A 145 9.42 -2.53 -5.17
CA PRO A 145 8.66 -3.71 -5.58
C PRO A 145 9.35 -4.51 -6.69
N PRO A 146 9.15 -5.84 -6.76
CA PRO A 146 9.88 -6.71 -7.69
C PRO A 146 9.59 -6.46 -9.18
N TYR A 147 8.51 -5.75 -9.52
CA TYR A 147 8.18 -5.36 -10.89
C TYR A 147 8.89 -4.07 -11.35
N ILE A 148 9.59 -3.39 -10.46
CA ILE A 148 10.52 -2.30 -10.78
C ILE A 148 11.90 -2.93 -10.93
N GLU A 149 12.42 -2.92 -12.16
CA GLU A 149 13.58 -3.74 -12.54
C GLU A 149 14.92 -3.06 -12.31
N HIS A 150 14.95 -1.80 -11.85
CA HIS A 150 16.18 -1.09 -11.51
C HIS A 150 16.48 -1.11 -10.01
N THR A 151 17.73 -0.88 -9.66
CA THR A 151 18.14 -0.66 -8.26
C THR A 151 17.70 0.72 -7.80
N ALA A 152 17.12 0.81 -6.60
CA ALA A 152 16.71 2.09 -6.03
C ALA A 152 17.87 3.09 -5.97
N ASP A 153 17.61 4.30 -6.42
CA ASP A 153 18.51 5.45 -6.39
C ASP A 153 17.99 6.55 -5.44
N GLU A 154 18.69 7.68 -5.35
CA GLU A 154 18.30 8.82 -4.52
C GLU A 154 16.95 9.42 -4.94
N PHE A 155 16.62 9.36 -6.23
CA PHE A 155 15.33 9.84 -6.73
C PHE A 155 14.19 8.93 -6.26
N ASP A 156 14.38 7.61 -6.29
CA ASP A 156 13.43 6.67 -5.72
C ASP A 156 13.25 6.86 -4.21
N GLU A 157 14.33 7.10 -3.45
CA GLU A 157 14.26 7.35 -2.00
C GLU A 157 13.35 8.54 -1.68
N GLN A 158 13.34 9.57 -2.52
CA GLN A 158 12.45 10.72 -2.38
C GLN A 158 11.05 10.46 -2.93
N ARG A 159 10.94 9.75 -4.06
CA ARG A 159 9.69 9.57 -4.79
C ARG A 159 8.82 8.45 -4.24
N TYR A 160 9.42 7.39 -3.69
CA TYR A 160 8.72 6.26 -3.07
C TYR A 160 8.33 6.51 -1.60
N GLN A 161 8.08 7.79 -1.28
CA GLN A 161 7.53 8.30 -0.02
C GLN A 161 6.43 9.32 -0.30
N THR A 162 5.37 9.29 0.51
CA THR A 162 4.36 10.37 0.45
C THR A 162 4.91 11.65 1.09
N VAL A 163 4.42 12.80 0.65
CA VAL A 163 4.83 14.11 1.21
C VAL A 163 4.38 14.31 2.66
N TYR A 164 3.47 13.47 3.14
CA TYR A 164 2.94 13.47 4.51
C TYR A 164 3.35 12.23 5.32
N SER A 165 4.32 11.44 4.84
CA SER A 165 4.81 10.27 5.58
C SER A 165 5.42 10.67 6.92
N LYS A 166 5.07 9.96 8.00
CA LYS A 166 5.47 10.29 9.36
C LYS A 166 5.90 9.06 10.18
N GLU A 167 5.06 8.05 10.23
CA GLU A 167 5.22 6.90 11.14
C GLU A 167 6.06 5.80 10.46
N PRO A 168 7.32 5.54 10.90
CA PRO A 168 8.19 4.57 10.26
C PRO A 168 7.74 3.14 10.55
N GLY A 169 7.80 2.24 9.55
CA GLY A 169 7.46 0.82 9.76
C GLY A 169 7.04 0.07 8.51
N ALA A 170 6.76 0.73 7.40
CA ALA A 170 6.35 0.07 6.15
C ALA A 170 7.54 -0.42 5.32
N VAL A 171 7.31 -1.48 4.57
CA VAL A 171 8.22 -2.01 3.55
C VAL A 171 7.81 -1.55 2.14
N ALA A 172 6.54 -1.19 1.97
CA ALA A 172 6.03 -0.62 0.73
C ALA A 172 5.27 0.68 0.97
N ALA A 173 5.36 1.61 0.01
CA ALA A 173 4.67 2.89 0.07
C ALA A 173 3.16 2.73 -0.13
N PRO A 174 2.32 3.59 0.50
CA PRO A 174 0.91 3.72 0.15
C PRO A 174 0.80 4.49 -1.18
N THR A 175 0.93 3.76 -2.30
CA THR A 175 1.27 4.29 -3.63
C THR A 175 0.27 5.30 -4.19
N ALA A 176 -1.02 5.20 -3.85
CA ALA A 176 -2.00 6.21 -4.23
C ALA A 176 -1.70 7.60 -3.63
N GLY A 177 -1.01 7.64 -2.49
CA GLY A 177 -0.55 8.88 -1.87
C GLY A 177 0.62 9.54 -2.59
N LEU A 178 1.34 8.81 -3.45
CA LEU A 178 2.48 9.34 -4.20
C LEU A 178 2.09 10.37 -5.26
N HIS A 179 0.82 10.40 -5.65
CA HIS A 179 0.28 11.38 -6.60
C HIS A 179 0.07 12.77 -6.00
N PHE A 180 0.01 12.87 -4.67
CA PHE A 180 -0.15 14.16 -3.99
C PHE A 180 1.20 14.85 -3.80
N ASP A 181 1.23 16.13 -4.12
CA ASP A 181 2.28 17.06 -3.74
C ASP A 181 1.73 18.12 -2.79
N GLN A 182 2.62 18.90 -2.15
CA GLN A 182 2.19 19.91 -1.18
C GLN A 182 1.30 21.00 -1.82
N PRO A 183 1.60 21.55 -3.03
CA PRO A 183 0.72 22.51 -3.67
C PRO A 183 -0.70 22.02 -3.92
N LEU A 184 -0.88 20.72 -4.25
CA LEU A 184 -2.20 20.12 -4.44
C LEU A 184 -2.96 19.98 -3.11
N LEU A 185 -2.27 19.54 -2.05
CA LEU A 185 -2.84 19.47 -0.70
C LEU A 185 -3.27 20.85 -0.21
N ASP A 186 -2.46 21.88 -0.43
CA ASP A 186 -2.77 23.26 -0.05
C ASP A 186 -4.02 23.80 -0.80
N LYS A 187 -4.16 23.48 -2.09
CA LYS A 187 -5.35 23.83 -2.88
C LYS A 187 -6.61 23.14 -2.34
N LEU A 188 -6.51 21.85 -1.99
CA LEU A 188 -7.62 21.10 -1.39
C LEU A 188 -8.02 21.66 -0.03
N ALA A 189 -7.04 21.99 0.82
CA ALA A 189 -7.27 22.64 2.11
C ALA A 189 -7.95 24.01 1.95
N ALA A 190 -7.48 24.84 1.01
CA ALA A 190 -8.08 26.14 0.70
C ALA A 190 -9.52 26.02 0.18
N LYS A 191 -9.86 24.91 -0.50
CA LYS A 191 -11.23 24.60 -0.92
C LYS A 191 -12.14 24.15 0.24
N GLY A 192 -11.57 23.85 1.41
CA GLY A 192 -12.31 23.36 2.58
C GLY A 192 -12.44 21.83 2.64
N VAL A 193 -11.61 21.10 1.91
CA VAL A 193 -11.48 19.64 2.06
C VAL A 193 -10.72 19.36 3.35
N ASN A 194 -11.21 18.43 4.17
CA ASN A 194 -10.61 18.02 5.42
C ASN A 194 -9.64 16.85 5.21
N PHE A 195 -8.68 16.70 6.13
CA PHE A 195 -7.68 15.64 6.10
C PHE A 195 -7.67 14.88 7.43
N ALA A 196 -7.56 13.57 7.35
CA ALA A 196 -7.32 12.70 8.49
C ALA A 196 -6.31 11.61 8.10
N TYR A 197 -5.70 10.99 9.10
CA TYR A 197 -4.64 10.02 8.87
C TYR A 197 -4.92 8.70 9.60
N VAL A 198 -4.57 7.64 8.93
CA VAL A 198 -4.41 6.31 9.51
C VAL A 198 -2.95 5.90 9.37
N THR A 199 -2.48 5.00 10.21
CA THR A 199 -1.20 4.33 9.99
C THR A 199 -1.49 2.87 9.71
N LEU A 200 -1.06 2.36 8.56
CA LEU A 200 -1.02 0.93 8.25
C LEU A 200 0.36 0.64 7.66
N HIS A 201 1.11 -0.21 8.33
CA HIS A 201 2.42 -0.63 7.85
C HIS A 201 2.25 -1.76 6.84
N VAL A 202 2.54 -1.44 5.58
CA VAL A 202 2.47 -2.40 4.48
C VAL A 202 3.70 -3.30 4.53
N GLY A 203 3.48 -4.60 4.68
CA GLY A 203 4.54 -5.60 4.68
C GLY A 203 4.92 -6.08 3.27
N ALA A 204 6.00 -6.84 3.18
CA ALA A 204 6.47 -7.45 1.93
C ALA A 204 5.49 -8.47 1.34
N GLY A 205 4.58 -8.99 2.16
CA GLY A 205 3.52 -9.90 1.74
C GLY A 205 2.59 -9.31 0.68
N THR A 206 2.49 -7.97 0.59
CA THR A 206 1.68 -7.30 -0.44
C THR A 206 2.18 -7.56 -1.87
N PHE A 207 3.44 -7.97 -2.03
CA PHE A 207 4.03 -8.31 -3.33
C PHE A 207 3.84 -9.78 -3.71
N GLN A 208 3.25 -10.59 -2.83
CA GLN A 208 3.04 -12.01 -3.11
C GLN A 208 1.77 -12.22 -3.94
N PRO A 209 1.83 -13.05 -5.01
CA PRO A 209 0.65 -13.38 -5.80
C PRO A 209 -0.29 -14.30 -5.02
N VAL A 210 -1.57 -14.23 -5.32
CA VAL A 210 -2.56 -15.22 -4.89
C VAL A 210 -2.24 -16.55 -5.60
N ARG A 211 -2.20 -17.66 -4.83
CA ARG A 211 -1.75 -18.97 -5.32
C ARG A 211 -2.86 -20.01 -5.38
N VAL A 212 -4.06 -19.66 -4.96
CA VAL A 212 -5.22 -20.55 -4.91
C VAL A 212 -6.27 -20.07 -5.90
N GLU A 213 -6.94 -21.01 -6.57
CA GLU A 213 -8.02 -20.68 -7.51
C GLU A 213 -9.32 -20.35 -6.78
N ASP A 214 -9.63 -21.10 -5.72
CA ASP A 214 -10.74 -20.82 -4.83
C ASP A 214 -10.35 -19.70 -3.85
N LEU A 215 -10.96 -18.53 -3.98
CA LEU A 215 -10.65 -17.36 -3.17
C LEU A 215 -10.98 -17.56 -1.68
N SER A 216 -11.86 -18.51 -1.32
CA SER A 216 -12.17 -18.82 0.07
C SER A 216 -11.01 -19.48 0.83
N GLU A 217 -10.07 -20.08 0.09
CA GLU A 217 -8.86 -20.69 0.64
C GLU A 217 -7.70 -19.71 0.81
N HIS A 218 -7.84 -18.49 0.25
CA HIS A 218 -6.78 -17.50 0.33
C HIS A 218 -6.65 -16.93 1.74
N LYS A 219 -5.40 -16.91 2.24
CA LYS A 219 -5.05 -16.31 3.53
C LYS A 219 -4.30 -15.00 3.30
N MET A 220 -4.92 -13.91 3.69
CA MET A 220 -4.28 -12.60 3.66
C MET A 220 -3.12 -12.53 4.65
N HIS A 221 -2.04 -11.86 4.25
CA HIS A 221 -1.02 -11.44 5.19
C HIS A 221 -1.59 -10.47 6.22
N THR A 222 -1.15 -10.64 7.46
CA THR A 222 -1.56 -9.77 8.56
C THR A 222 -0.75 -8.48 8.54
N GLU A 223 -1.44 -7.34 8.54
CA GLU A 223 -0.84 -6.01 8.60
C GLU A 223 -1.32 -5.28 9.84
N TRP A 224 -0.43 -4.54 10.49
CA TRP A 224 -0.77 -3.74 11.65
C TRP A 224 -1.25 -2.35 11.24
N TYR A 225 -2.35 -1.90 11.87
CA TYR A 225 -2.85 -0.55 11.68
C TYR A 225 -3.16 0.15 13.01
N THR A 226 -3.20 1.48 12.98
CA THR A 226 -3.73 2.30 14.05
C THR A 226 -4.58 3.45 13.49
N ILE A 227 -5.64 3.78 14.23
CA ILE A 227 -6.55 4.88 13.94
C ILE A 227 -6.72 5.70 15.22
N ALA A 228 -6.36 6.97 15.16
CA ALA A 228 -6.52 7.90 16.27
C ALA A 228 -7.98 8.33 16.44
N GLN A 229 -8.35 8.77 17.66
CA GLN A 229 -9.71 9.22 17.95
C GLN A 229 -10.12 10.42 17.09
N GLU A 230 -9.18 11.31 16.78
CA GLU A 230 -9.41 12.47 15.92
C GLU A 230 -9.83 12.06 14.50
N THR A 231 -9.29 10.96 13.99
CA THR A 231 -9.69 10.40 12.68
C THR A 231 -11.11 9.85 12.75
N VAL A 232 -11.47 9.15 13.82
CA VAL A 232 -12.84 8.65 14.04
C VAL A 232 -13.83 9.80 14.08
N ASP A 233 -13.51 10.85 14.83
CA ASP A 233 -14.38 12.03 14.99
C ASP A 233 -14.53 12.78 13.66
N ALA A 234 -13.46 12.92 12.87
CA ALA A 234 -13.50 13.53 11.54
C ALA A 234 -14.38 12.71 10.56
N VAL A 235 -14.26 11.39 10.56
CA VAL A 235 -15.10 10.49 9.74
C VAL A 235 -16.57 10.62 10.13
N ARG A 236 -16.86 10.61 11.44
CA ARG A 236 -18.22 10.78 11.95
C ARG A 236 -18.81 12.13 11.56
N ALA A 237 -18.03 13.21 11.67
CA ALA A 237 -18.46 14.55 11.29
C ALA A 237 -18.75 14.65 9.78
N ALA A 238 -17.88 14.12 8.92
CA ALA A 238 -18.10 14.11 7.48
C ALA A 238 -19.39 13.34 7.10
N LYS A 239 -19.57 12.13 7.65
CA LYS A 239 -20.79 11.32 7.42
C LYS A 239 -22.05 12.03 7.91
N ALA A 240 -22.03 12.64 9.10
CA ALA A 240 -23.16 13.39 9.65
C ALA A 240 -23.53 14.62 8.79
N ALA A 241 -22.54 15.23 8.14
CA ALA A 241 -22.73 16.35 7.21
C ALA A 241 -23.12 15.90 5.78
N GLY A 242 -23.29 14.60 5.53
CA GLY A 242 -23.57 14.05 4.20
C GLY A 242 -22.41 14.24 3.21
N ARG A 243 -21.17 14.27 3.71
CA ARG A 243 -19.95 14.46 2.94
C ARG A 243 -19.24 13.13 2.68
N ASP A 244 -18.46 13.10 1.61
CA ASP A 244 -17.74 11.90 1.23
C ASP A 244 -16.56 11.65 2.19
N VAL A 245 -16.39 10.37 2.55
CA VAL A 245 -15.16 9.84 3.16
C VAL A 245 -14.36 9.17 2.05
N VAL A 246 -13.29 9.83 1.64
CA VAL A 246 -12.45 9.44 0.52
C VAL A 246 -11.18 8.79 1.03
N ALA A 247 -11.05 7.49 0.87
CA ALA A 247 -9.80 6.80 1.21
C ALA A 247 -8.74 7.05 0.12
N VAL A 248 -7.54 7.42 0.53
CA VAL A 248 -6.38 7.50 -0.35
C VAL A 248 -5.58 6.21 -0.21
N GLY A 249 -5.73 5.33 -1.19
CA GLY A 249 -5.13 4.01 -1.22
C GLY A 249 -5.99 2.91 -0.60
N THR A 250 -5.78 1.69 -1.11
CA THR A 250 -6.40 0.47 -0.58
C THR A 250 -6.01 0.19 0.87
N THR A 251 -4.84 0.66 1.30
CA THR A 251 -4.37 0.54 2.69
C THR A 251 -5.21 1.38 3.65
N SER A 252 -5.50 2.65 3.31
CA SER A 252 -6.40 3.51 4.09
C SER A 252 -7.81 2.92 4.14
N LEU A 253 -8.31 2.44 3.00
CA LEU A 253 -9.61 1.77 2.94
C LEU A 253 -9.64 0.54 3.84
N ARG A 254 -8.64 -0.35 3.76
CA ARG A 254 -8.60 -1.57 4.58
C ARG A 254 -8.50 -1.27 6.07
N ALA A 255 -7.73 -0.25 6.47
CA ALA A 255 -7.66 0.17 7.87
C ALA A 255 -9.02 0.65 8.38
N LEU A 256 -9.69 1.54 7.64
CA LEU A 256 -11.01 2.07 8.00
C LEU A 256 -12.07 0.97 8.07
N GLU A 257 -12.14 0.11 7.06
CA GLU A 257 -13.12 -0.98 7.02
C GLU A 257 -12.84 -2.06 8.07
N SER A 258 -11.56 -2.34 8.38
CA SER A 258 -11.20 -3.26 9.47
C SER A 258 -11.64 -2.73 10.83
N ALA A 259 -11.42 -1.44 11.10
CA ALA A 259 -11.83 -0.81 12.35
C ALA A 259 -13.35 -0.59 12.44
N SER A 260 -14.09 -0.80 11.35
CA SER A 260 -15.56 -0.66 11.28
C SER A 260 -16.29 -2.00 11.31
N GLN A 261 -15.60 -3.13 11.56
CA GLN A 261 -16.24 -4.47 11.50
C GLN A 261 -17.37 -4.64 12.51
N SER A 262 -17.33 -3.95 13.65
CA SER A 262 -18.42 -3.94 14.65
C SER A 262 -19.65 -3.13 14.23
N GLY A 263 -19.62 -2.43 13.08
CA GLY A 263 -20.68 -1.57 12.57
C GLY A 263 -20.30 -0.09 12.54
N GLU A 264 -19.58 0.39 13.55
CA GLU A 264 -19.06 1.77 13.63
C GLU A 264 -17.53 1.77 13.61
N LEU A 265 -16.97 2.87 13.11
CA LEU A 265 -15.52 3.09 13.16
C LEU A 265 -15.08 3.32 14.60
N VAL A 266 -14.09 2.57 15.07
CA VAL A 266 -13.50 2.68 16.40
C VAL A 266 -12.02 3.03 16.33
N ALA A 267 -11.56 3.86 17.28
CA ALA A 267 -10.15 4.18 17.44
C ALA A 267 -9.40 3.00 18.08
N GLY A 268 -8.12 2.91 17.79
CA GLY A 268 -7.24 1.88 18.35
C GLY A 268 -6.26 1.32 17.36
N SER A 269 -5.50 0.33 17.82
CA SER A 269 -4.52 -0.40 17.02
C SER A 269 -4.87 -1.87 17.02
N ALA A 270 -4.75 -2.51 15.86
CA ALA A 270 -4.99 -3.93 15.71
C ALA A 270 -4.26 -4.49 14.48
N ASP A 271 -4.17 -5.79 14.40
CA ASP A 271 -3.81 -6.50 13.19
C ASP A 271 -5.04 -6.72 12.30
N THR A 272 -4.86 -6.62 10.98
CA THR A 272 -5.90 -6.93 10.00
C THR A 272 -5.42 -7.93 8.96
N ALA A 273 -6.24 -8.92 8.69
CA ALA A 273 -6.14 -9.83 7.56
C ALA A 273 -7.41 -9.71 6.68
N LEU A 274 -8.06 -8.53 6.67
CA LEU A 274 -9.30 -8.31 5.94
C LEU A 274 -9.09 -8.52 4.44
N PHE A 275 -9.77 -9.52 3.91
CA PHE A 275 -9.81 -9.84 2.48
C PHE A 275 -11.13 -9.36 1.89
N ILE A 276 -11.08 -8.32 1.05
CA ILE A 276 -12.26 -7.71 0.44
C ILE A 276 -12.41 -8.24 -0.98
N THR A 277 -13.55 -8.88 -1.25
CA THR A 277 -13.95 -9.43 -2.55
C THR A 277 -15.35 -8.97 -2.90
N PRO A 278 -15.80 -9.08 -4.17
CA PRO A 278 -17.17 -8.72 -4.55
C PRO A 278 -18.23 -9.39 -3.67
N GLY A 279 -19.16 -8.57 -3.16
CA GLY A 279 -20.15 -8.95 -2.14
C GLY A 279 -19.85 -8.34 -0.76
N TYR A 280 -18.67 -7.76 -0.55
CA TYR A 280 -18.38 -7.00 0.67
C TYR A 280 -19.22 -5.72 0.73
N THR A 281 -19.79 -5.42 1.91
CA THR A 281 -20.53 -4.18 2.17
C THR A 281 -19.62 -3.17 2.88
N PHE A 282 -19.29 -2.10 2.21
CA PHE A 282 -18.47 -1.01 2.76
C PHE A 282 -19.26 -0.21 3.80
N LYS A 283 -18.64 0.10 4.93
CA LYS A 283 -19.28 0.72 6.09
C LYS A 283 -18.88 2.19 6.24
N THR A 284 -17.67 2.53 5.82
CA THR A 284 -17.07 3.84 6.11
C THR A 284 -16.70 4.62 4.87
N VAL A 285 -16.10 3.98 3.88
CA VAL A 285 -15.52 4.64 2.71
C VAL A 285 -16.57 4.77 1.59
N SER A 286 -16.77 5.99 1.08
CA SER A 286 -17.69 6.27 -0.03
C SER A 286 -16.99 6.48 -1.38
N ARG A 287 -15.73 6.93 -1.38
CA ARG A 287 -14.91 7.09 -2.57
C ARG A 287 -13.47 6.62 -2.31
N LEU A 288 -12.79 6.17 -3.34
CA LEU A 288 -11.44 5.62 -3.25
C LEU A 288 -10.54 6.22 -4.34
N VAL A 289 -9.42 6.79 -3.92
CA VAL A 289 -8.28 7.10 -4.80
C VAL A 289 -7.32 5.92 -4.75
N THR A 290 -6.98 5.33 -5.90
CA THR A 290 -6.12 4.16 -5.96
C THR A 290 -5.30 4.13 -7.25
N ASN A 291 -4.24 3.32 -7.31
CA ASN A 291 -3.53 2.99 -8.54
C ASN A 291 -4.26 1.89 -9.32
N PHE A 292 -3.82 1.63 -10.55
CA PHE A 292 -4.18 0.41 -11.27
C PHE A 292 -3.40 -0.79 -10.72
N HIS A 293 -4.08 -1.92 -10.57
CA HIS A 293 -3.55 -3.12 -9.92
C HIS A 293 -3.30 -4.25 -10.93
N LEU A 294 -2.45 -5.23 -10.53
CA LEU A 294 -2.12 -6.40 -11.36
C LEU A 294 -3.30 -7.34 -11.56
N PRO A 295 -3.25 -8.12 -12.67
CA PRO A 295 -4.09 -9.29 -12.82
C PRO A 295 -3.94 -10.24 -11.62
N LYS A 296 -5.03 -10.88 -11.25
CA LYS A 296 -5.09 -11.89 -10.16
C LYS A 296 -4.64 -11.39 -8.79
N SER A 297 -4.62 -10.06 -8.56
CA SER A 297 -4.24 -9.49 -7.27
C SER A 297 -5.44 -9.31 -6.32
N THR A 298 -5.19 -9.42 -5.03
CA THR A 298 -6.19 -9.11 -3.99
C THR A 298 -6.70 -7.68 -4.08
N LEU A 299 -5.87 -6.76 -4.61
CA LEU A 299 -6.22 -5.35 -4.78
C LEU A 299 -7.17 -5.13 -5.96
N LEU A 300 -7.04 -5.91 -7.05
CA LEU A 300 -8.03 -5.90 -8.14
C LEU A 300 -9.39 -6.43 -7.66
N MET A 301 -9.38 -7.44 -6.78
CA MET A 301 -10.60 -7.94 -6.16
C MET A 301 -11.27 -6.89 -5.28
N LEU A 302 -10.48 -6.15 -4.49
CA LEU A 302 -10.95 -5.07 -3.64
C LEU A 302 -11.60 -3.94 -4.45
N VAL A 303 -10.95 -3.43 -5.50
CA VAL A 303 -11.54 -2.37 -6.33
C VAL A 303 -12.77 -2.85 -7.09
N SER A 304 -12.80 -4.14 -7.47
CA SER A 304 -13.98 -4.78 -8.09
C SER A 304 -15.14 -4.91 -7.09
N ALA A 305 -14.85 -5.15 -5.81
CA ALA A 305 -15.86 -5.12 -4.75
C ALA A 305 -16.39 -3.70 -4.54
N PHE A 306 -15.51 -2.69 -4.62
CA PHE A 306 -15.82 -1.29 -4.33
C PHE A 306 -16.69 -0.63 -5.41
N ALA A 307 -16.24 -0.68 -6.65
CA ALA A 307 -16.89 0.01 -7.77
C ALA A 307 -17.68 -0.93 -8.70
N GLY A 308 -17.71 -2.23 -8.39
CA GLY A 308 -18.37 -3.26 -9.17
C GLY A 308 -17.46 -3.98 -10.16
N TYR A 309 -17.67 -5.29 -10.27
CA TYR A 309 -16.84 -6.15 -11.11
C TYR A 309 -16.89 -5.74 -12.59
N ALA A 310 -18.09 -5.59 -13.18
CA ALA A 310 -18.22 -5.25 -14.59
C ALA A 310 -17.73 -3.82 -14.92
N PRO A 311 -18.04 -2.77 -14.11
CA PRO A 311 -17.48 -1.44 -14.30
C PRO A 311 -15.94 -1.41 -14.22
N ILE A 312 -15.32 -2.12 -13.26
CA ILE A 312 -13.87 -2.21 -13.14
C ILE A 312 -13.26 -2.91 -14.37
N ARG A 313 -13.83 -4.02 -14.83
CA ARG A 313 -13.36 -4.71 -16.06
C ARG A 313 -13.37 -3.77 -17.26
N LYS A 314 -14.43 -2.98 -17.43
CA LYS A 314 -14.58 -1.98 -18.48
C LYS A 314 -13.55 -0.85 -18.33
N ALA A 315 -13.34 -0.35 -17.10
CA ALA A 315 -12.36 0.70 -16.82
C ALA A 315 -10.92 0.25 -17.09
N TYR A 316 -10.57 -0.99 -16.75
CA TYR A 316 -9.23 -1.56 -17.03
C TYR A 316 -9.00 -1.76 -18.53
N ALA A 317 -10.01 -2.27 -19.28
CA ALA A 317 -9.93 -2.36 -20.74
C ALA A 317 -9.74 -0.98 -21.38
N HIS A 318 -10.50 0.03 -20.92
CA HIS A 318 -10.34 1.42 -21.35
C HIS A 318 -8.94 1.96 -21.05
N ALA A 319 -8.44 1.73 -19.84
CA ALA A 319 -7.11 2.20 -19.42
C ALA A 319 -5.99 1.61 -20.28
N ILE A 320 -6.04 0.31 -20.58
CA ILE A 320 -5.07 -0.36 -21.47
C ILE A 320 -5.14 0.21 -22.88
N ALA A 321 -6.33 0.35 -23.45
CA ALA A 321 -6.55 0.88 -24.80
C ALA A 321 -6.11 2.36 -24.93
N ASN A 322 -6.18 3.12 -23.84
CA ASN A 322 -5.77 4.53 -23.79
C ASN A 322 -4.39 4.75 -23.16
N GLU A 323 -3.59 3.69 -23.08
CA GLU A 323 -2.18 3.77 -22.68
C GLU A 323 -1.94 4.35 -21.28
N TYR A 324 -2.82 4.08 -20.32
CA TYR A 324 -2.56 4.37 -18.91
C TYR A 324 -1.38 3.55 -18.39
N ARG A 325 -0.67 4.13 -17.43
CA ARG A 325 0.44 3.50 -16.75
C ARG A 325 -0.06 2.77 -15.50
N PHE A 326 0.46 1.60 -15.26
CA PHE A 326 0.01 0.71 -14.19
C PHE A 326 1.00 0.65 -13.04
N PHE A 327 0.53 0.24 -11.86
CA PHE A 327 1.27 -0.01 -10.63
C PHE A 327 1.74 1.22 -9.87
N SER A 328 2.77 1.05 -9.00
CA SER A 328 3.20 2.03 -7.99
C SER A 328 3.54 3.40 -8.55
N TYR A 329 4.20 3.46 -9.69
CA TYR A 329 4.57 4.70 -10.39
C TYR A 329 3.64 5.03 -11.57
N GLY A 330 2.56 4.29 -11.69
CA GLY A 330 1.56 4.46 -12.73
C GLY A 330 0.61 5.62 -12.50
N ASP A 331 -0.54 5.54 -13.15
CA ASP A 331 -1.63 6.50 -13.06
C ASP A 331 -2.63 6.12 -11.97
N ALA A 332 -3.60 6.98 -11.70
CA ALA A 332 -4.57 6.83 -10.63
C ALA A 332 -5.99 6.58 -11.14
N MET A 333 -6.82 6.06 -10.24
CA MET A 333 -8.27 5.96 -10.38
C MET A 333 -8.94 6.72 -9.23
N LEU A 334 -10.09 7.32 -9.50
CA LEU A 334 -11.04 7.82 -8.51
C LEU A 334 -12.34 7.04 -8.67
N LEU A 335 -12.64 6.20 -7.69
CA LEU A 335 -13.76 5.27 -7.71
C LEU A 335 -14.86 5.74 -6.75
N THR A 336 -16.13 5.59 -7.16
CA THR A 336 -17.31 5.75 -6.31
C THR A 336 -17.84 4.37 -5.94
N THR A 337 -18.22 4.17 -4.67
CA THR A 337 -18.77 2.88 -4.21
C THR A 337 -20.15 2.61 -4.84
N GLN A 338 -20.41 1.33 -5.17
CA GLN A 338 -21.74 0.90 -5.59
C GLN A 338 -22.77 0.85 -4.44
N SER A 339 -22.30 0.84 -3.20
CA SER A 339 -23.13 0.72 -1.99
C SER A 339 -23.69 2.06 -1.51
N ARG A 340 -24.11 2.93 -2.44
CA ARG A 340 -24.84 4.19 -2.08
C ARG A 340 -26.31 3.98 -1.98
#